data_2171530cfda117ef74162e91bca1a736
#
_entry.id   2171530cfda117ef74162e91bca1a736
#
_cell.length_a   1.000
_cell.length_b   1.000
_cell.length_c   1.000
_cell.angle_alpha   90.00
_cell.angle_beta   90.00
_cell.angle_gamma   90.00
#
_symmetry.space_group_name_H-M   'P 1'
#
loop_
_entity.id
_entity.type
_entity.pdbx_description
1 polymer ?
#
loop_
_entity_poly.entity_id
_entity_poly.type
_entity_poly.pdbx_seq_one_letter_code
_entity_poly.pdbx_strand_id
1 'polypeptide(L)'
;MKKKKNLPLLENIEITGIAAEGKALTRIDDMVLFVPYCVPGDIVDIQVTRKKHSFMEGRVEHVVKPSPIRCEPVCKHYGECGGCKWQILPYEEQLHYKQQQIVDNLTRIGKVELPEISPILGSKHIYEYRNKLEFTCSDRKWLSWDVIHAAGGIDNVDNRYGLG
;
A
#
# COMPACT_ATOMS: atom_id res chain seq x y z
N MET A 1 -14.15 -0.30 -27.79
CA MET A 1 -13.36 -0.85 -26.65
C MET A 1 -11.94 -0.32 -26.73
N LYS A 2 -11.48 0.49 -25.78
CA LYS A 2 -10.07 0.95 -25.73
C LYS A 2 -9.19 -0.26 -25.39
N LYS A 3 -8.23 -0.62 -26.25
CA LYS A 3 -7.22 -1.64 -25.96
C LYS A 3 -6.55 -1.30 -24.63
N LYS A 4 -6.64 -2.19 -23.61
CA LYS A 4 -5.83 -2.10 -22.38
C LYS A 4 -4.36 -2.07 -22.85
N LYS A 5 -3.66 -0.96 -22.61
CA LYS A 5 -2.20 -0.94 -22.79
C LYS A 5 -1.61 -1.96 -21.81
N ASN A 6 -0.92 -2.97 -22.32
CA ASN A 6 -0.09 -3.82 -21.48
C ASN A 6 1.02 -2.95 -20.87
N LEU A 7 0.89 -2.67 -19.59
CA LEU A 7 1.91 -1.96 -18.83
C LEU A 7 2.95 -2.99 -18.33
N PRO A 8 4.23 -2.61 -18.16
CA PRO A 8 5.29 -3.57 -17.87
C PRO A 8 5.17 -4.18 -16.48
N LEU A 9 5.67 -5.41 -16.35
CA LEU A 9 6.08 -6.01 -15.10
C LEU A 9 7.51 -5.54 -14.81
N LEU A 10 7.74 -5.02 -13.63
CA LEU A 10 9.05 -4.60 -13.13
C LEU A 10 9.50 -5.63 -12.10
N GLU A 11 10.65 -6.25 -12.31
CA GLU A 11 11.15 -7.34 -11.47
C GLU A 11 12.25 -6.85 -10.53
N ASN A 12 12.33 -7.47 -9.34
CA ASN A 12 13.37 -7.22 -8.33
C ASN A 12 13.52 -5.74 -7.92
N ILE A 13 12.41 -5.06 -7.75
CA ILE A 13 12.39 -3.64 -7.38
C ILE A 13 12.50 -3.49 -5.87
N GLU A 14 13.50 -2.76 -5.40
CA GLU A 14 13.64 -2.39 -4.00
C GLU A 14 12.73 -1.21 -3.66
N ILE A 15 11.99 -1.34 -2.57
CA ILE A 15 11.16 -0.28 -1.99
C ILE A 15 12.04 0.59 -1.09
N THR A 16 12.08 1.90 -1.36
CA THR A 16 13.02 2.82 -0.71
C THR A 16 12.38 3.75 0.31
N GLY A 17 11.04 3.86 0.34
CA GLY A 17 10.38 4.78 1.27
C GLY A 17 8.87 4.60 1.34
N ILE A 18 8.26 5.50 2.10
CA ILE A 18 6.81 5.56 2.29
C ILE A 18 6.31 6.96 1.91
N ALA A 19 5.20 6.98 1.20
CA ALA A 19 4.49 8.18 0.80
C ALA A 19 3.21 8.37 1.64
N ALA A 20 2.48 9.43 1.31
CA ALA A 20 1.15 9.67 1.85
C ALA A 20 0.21 8.47 1.67
N GLU A 21 -0.81 8.39 2.53
CA GLU A 21 -1.85 7.35 2.50
C GLU A 21 -1.31 5.92 2.72
N GLY A 22 -0.09 5.77 3.25
CA GLY A 22 0.50 4.47 3.52
C GLY A 22 0.92 3.69 2.27
N LYS A 23 1.12 4.36 1.16
CA LYS A 23 1.72 3.75 -0.03
C LYS A 23 3.23 3.72 0.12
N ALA A 24 3.84 2.60 -0.15
CA ALA A 24 5.28 2.52 -0.32
C ALA A 24 5.69 3.18 -1.65
N LEU A 25 6.92 3.63 -1.74
CA LEU A 25 7.46 4.24 -2.94
C LEU A 25 8.87 3.75 -3.25
N THR A 26 9.19 3.83 -4.52
CA THR A 26 10.54 3.76 -5.04
C THR A 26 10.67 4.68 -6.26
N ARG A 27 11.88 4.84 -6.78
CA ARG A 27 12.12 5.56 -8.04
C ARG A 27 12.61 4.60 -9.10
N ILE A 28 11.99 4.69 -10.27
CA ILE A 28 12.42 4.00 -11.48
C ILE A 28 12.74 5.08 -12.51
N ASP A 29 14.00 5.17 -12.88
CA ASP A 29 14.53 6.29 -13.66
C ASP A 29 14.16 7.63 -12.96
N ASP A 30 13.52 8.54 -13.65
CA ASP A 30 13.10 9.84 -13.09
C ASP A 30 11.66 9.84 -12.53
N MET A 31 10.98 8.70 -12.51
CA MET A 31 9.59 8.60 -12.06
C MET A 31 9.46 7.96 -10.69
N VAL A 32 8.54 8.48 -9.89
CA VAL A 32 8.14 7.83 -8.63
C VAL A 32 7.13 6.72 -8.93
N LEU A 33 7.36 5.54 -8.38
CA LEU A 33 6.43 4.41 -8.42
C LEU A 33 5.82 4.23 -7.02
N PHE A 34 4.49 4.29 -6.95
CA PHE A 34 3.72 4.05 -5.72
C PHE A 34 3.17 2.63 -5.72
N VAL A 35 3.38 1.91 -4.62
CA VAL A 35 2.98 0.51 -4.46
C VAL A 35 2.33 0.32 -3.08
N PRO A 36 1.11 -0.19 -2.99
CA PRO A 36 0.49 -0.51 -1.70
C PRO A 36 1.08 -1.79 -1.10
N TYR A 37 0.91 -1.96 0.21
CA TYR A 37 1.24 -3.20 0.95
C TYR A 37 2.71 -3.62 0.90
N CYS A 38 3.61 -2.65 0.72
CA CYS A 38 5.05 -2.84 0.86
C CYS A 38 5.61 -2.01 2.02
N VAL A 39 6.80 -2.39 2.46
CA VAL A 39 7.60 -1.63 3.41
C VAL A 39 8.99 -1.38 2.83
N PRO A 40 9.70 -0.34 3.27
CA PRO A 40 11.07 -0.08 2.82
C PRO A 40 11.99 -1.27 3.07
N GLY A 41 12.84 -1.57 2.09
CA GLY A 41 13.71 -2.74 2.08
C GLY A 41 13.06 -4.02 1.54
N ASP A 42 11.77 -4.04 1.22
CA ASP A 42 11.19 -5.13 0.42
C ASP A 42 11.79 -5.12 -0.99
N ILE A 43 12.11 -6.29 -1.52
CA ILE A 43 12.39 -6.50 -2.94
C ILE A 43 11.20 -7.23 -3.54
N VAL A 44 10.57 -6.62 -4.54
CA VAL A 44 9.27 -7.06 -5.06
C VAL A 44 9.21 -7.01 -6.59
N ASP A 45 8.39 -7.89 -7.16
CA ASP A 45 7.98 -7.79 -8.55
C ASP A 45 6.66 -7.01 -8.62
N ILE A 46 6.61 -6.01 -9.49
CA ILE A 46 5.51 -5.03 -9.52
C ILE A 46 4.90 -4.97 -10.91
N GLN A 47 3.62 -5.31 -11.00
CA GLN A 47 2.83 -5.01 -12.20
C GLN A 47 2.44 -3.54 -12.18
N VAL A 48 2.93 -2.76 -13.14
CA VAL A 48 2.48 -1.39 -13.32
C VAL A 48 1.02 -1.39 -13.72
N THR A 49 0.19 -0.69 -12.97
CA THR A 49 -1.27 -0.58 -13.22
C THR A 49 -1.65 0.74 -13.86
N ARG A 50 -0.84 1.77 -13.62
CA ARG A 50 -1.05 3.12 -14.16
C ARG A 50 0.28 3.82 -14.40
N LYS A 51 0.40 4.50 -15.55
CA LYS A 51 1.56 5.36 -15.86
C LYS A 51 1.07 6.75 -16.24
N LYS A 52 1.56 7.76 -15.53
CA LYS A 52 1.38 9.19 -15.79
C LYS A 52 2.70 9.79 -16.25
N HIS A 53 2.70 11.08 -16.56
CA HIS A 53 3.92 11.79 -16.96
C HIS A 53 4.98 11.84 -15.82
N SER A 54 4.55 12.02 -14.56
CA SER A 54 5.42 12.25 -13.40
C SER A 54 5.48 11.09 -12.42
N PHE A 55 4.60 10.10 -12.52
CA PHE A 55 4.58 8.96 -11.59
C PHE A 55 3.94 7.71 -12.21
N MET A 56 4.21 6.59 -11.56
CA MET A 56 3.56 5.30 -11.83
C MET A 56 2.86 4.80 -10.57
N GLU A 57 1.85 3.96 -10.76
CA GLU A 57 1.23 3.15 -9.71
C GLU A 57 1.35 1.68 -10.11
N GLY A 58 1.63 0.84 -9.14
CA GLY A 58 1.78 -0.59 -9.34
C GLY A 58 1.11 -1.39 -8.23
N ARG A 59 0.96 -2.68 -8.47
CA ARG A 59 0.59 -3.65 -7.44
C ARG A 59 1.69 -4.69 -7.34
N VAL A 60 1.88 -5.24 -6.15
CA VAL A 60 2.79 -6.35 -5.94
C VAL A 60 2.22 -7.60 -6.60
N GLU A 61 3.03 -8.25 -7.42
CA GLU A 61 2.76 -9.60 -7.93
C GLU A 61 3.46 -10.65 -7.07
N HIS A 62 4.69 -10.36 -6.67
CA HIS A 62 5.49 -11.27 -5.86
C HIS A 62 6.42 -10.52 -4.92
N VAL A 63 6.57 -11.01 -3.68
CA VAL A 63 7.59 -10.54 -2.74
C VAL A 63 8.80 -11.47 -2.90
N VAL A 64 9.84 -10.97 -3.56
CA VAL A 64 11.07 -11.73 -3.83
C VAL A 64 11.87 -11.90 -2.55
N LYS A 65 12.03 -10.80 -1.81
CA LYS A 65 12.72 -10.79 -0.52
C LYS A 65 12.02 -9.82 0.42
N PRO A 66 11.42 -10.31 1.51
CA PRO A 66 10.84 -9.42 2.51
C PRO A 66 11.90 -8.62 3.25
N SER A 67 11.56 -7.39 3.57
CA SER A 67 12.36 -6.52 4.42
C SER A 67 12.47 -7.07 5.84
N PRO A 68 13.61 -6.91 6.52
CA PRO A 68 13.77 -7.33 7.92
C PRO A 68 12.89 -6.54 8.90
N ILE A 69 12.42 -5.35 8.52
CA ILE A 69 11.50 -4.56 9.35
C ILE A 69 10.04 -4.96 9.17
N ARG A 70 9.72 -5.81 8.20
CA ARG A 70 8.35 -6.28 7.98
C ARG A 70 7.88 -7.14 9.17
N CYS A 71 6.66 -6.90 9.63
CA CYS A 71 6.02 -7.72 10.66
C CYS A 71 4.73 -8.35 10.14
N GLU A 72 4.29 -9.42 10.79
CA GLU A 72 3.03 -10.07 10.49
C GLU A 72 1.85 -9.19 10.92
N PRO A 73 0.84 -8.98 10.06
CA PRO A 73 -0.35 -8.22 10.43
C PRO A 73 -1.19 -8.99 11.46
N VAL A 74 -1.72 -8.27 12.44
CA VAL A 74 -2.59 -8.85 13.48
C VAL A 74 -3.95 -9.24 12.91
N CYS A 75 -4.43 -8.52 11.90
CA CYS A 75 -5.75 -8.74 11.30
C CYS A 75 -5.68 -9.78 10.18
N LYS A 76 -6.49 -10.82 10.27
CA LYS A 76 -6.60 -11.88 9.23
C LYS A 76 -7.12 -11.37 7.87
N HIS A 77 -7.77 -10.20 7.86
CA HIS A 77 -8.33 -9.59 6.65
C HIS A 77 -7.43 -8.47 6.10
N TYR A 78 -6.19 -8.37 6.61
CA TYR A 78 -5.24 -7.39 6.09
C TYR A 78 -4.93 -7.66 4.62
N GLY A 79 -4.94 -6.59 3.82
CA GLY A 79 -4.74 -6.69 2.37
C GLY A 79 -6.02 -6.90 1.56
N GLU A 80 -7.07 -7.47 2.15
CA GLU A 80 -8.35 -7.73 1.47
C GLU A 80 -9.39 -6.65 1.73
N CYS A 81 -9.69 -6.33 3.00
CA CYS A 81 -10.76 -5.39 3.31
C CYS A 81 -10.40 -3.92 3.06
N GLY A 82 -9.14 -3.58 2.80
CA GLY A 82 -8.68 -2.23 2.48
C GLY A 82 -8.69 -1.23 3.65
N GLY A 83 -9.17 -1.61 4.84
CA GLY A 83 -9.30 -0.73 6.00
C GLY A 83 -7.96 -0.32 6.64
N CYS A 84 -6.93 -1.15 6.53
CA CYS A 84 -5.61 -0.93 7.10
C CYS A 84 -4.54 -0.92 6.00
N LYS A 85 -3.53 -0.05 6.17
CA LYS A 85 -2.45 0.11 5.18
C LYS A 85 -1.10 -0.40 5.69
N TRP A 86 -0.85 -0.32 7.00
CA TRP A 86 0.48 -0.43 7.58
C TRP A 86 0.63 -1.50 8.67
N GLN A 87 -0.28 -2.46 8.79
CA GLN A 87 -0.14 -3.50 9.81
C GLN A 87 1.08 -4.40 9.60
N ILE A 88 1.72 -4.34 8.43
CA ILE A 88 2.98 -5.02 8.12
C ILE A 88 4.22 -4.22 8.52
N LEU A 89 4.05 -3.04 9.13
CA LEU A 89 5.11 -2.16 9.58
C LEU A 89 4.98 -1.97 11.10
N PRO A 90 6.03 -2.17 11.90
CA PRO A 90 6.03 -1.90 13.35
C PRO A 90 5.57 -0.49 13.66
N TYR A 91 4.91 -0.30 14.81
CA TYR A 91 4.29 0.98 15.15
C TYR A 91 5.30 2.13 15.26
N GLU A 92 6.47 1.86 15.78
CA GLU A 92 7.59 2.81 15.88
C GLU A 92 8.00 3.32 14.51
N GLU A 93 8.10 2.42 13.53
CA GLU A 93 8.39 2.78 12.15
C GLU A 93 7.24 3.57 11.51
N GLN A 94 5.98 3.24 11.83
CA GLN A 94 4.84 4.03 11.38
C GLN A 94 4.91 5.47 11.91
N LEU A 95 5.32 5.67 13.17
CA LEU A 95 5.51 6.99 13.76
C LEU A 95 6.65 7.75 13.04
N HIS A 96 7.78 7.07 12.82
CA HIS A 96 8.90 7.64 12.10
C HIS A 96 8.49 8.16 10.71
N TYR A 97 7.86 7.34 9.90
CA TYR A 97 7.44 7.75 8.55
C TYR A 97 6.33 8.81 8.56
N LYS A 98 5.44 8.82 9.53
CA LYS A 98 4.44 9.89 9.69
C LYS A 98 5.09 11.22 10.01
N GLN A 99 6.06 11.24 10.93
CA GLN A 99 6.81 12.45 11.24
C GLN A 99 7.60 12.94 10.03
N GLN A 100 8.31 12.04 9.35
CA GLN A 100 9.06 12.38 8.14
C GLN A 100 8.16 12.99 7.06
N GLN A 101 6.97 12.44 6.85
CA GLN A 101 6.00 12.97 5.89
C GLN A 101 5.58 14.40 6.22
N ILE A 102 5.36 14.72 7.49
CA ILE A 102 5.00 16.09 7.91
C ILE A 102 6.16 17.03 7.65
N VAL A 103 7.38 16.65 8.02
CA VAL A 103 8.60 17.44 7.76
C VAL A 103 8.76 17.69 6.27
N ASP A 104 8.66 16.64 5.45
CA ASP A 104 8.80 16.75 3.99
C ASP A 104 7.72 17.66 3.38
N ASN A 105 6.47 17.53 3.83
CA ASN A 105 5.38 18.39 3.34
C ASN A 105 5.59 19.84 3.68
N LEU A 106 6.00 20.16 4.89
CA LEU A 106 6.23 21.54 5.34
C LEU A 106 7.46 22.15 4.66
N THR A 107 8.58 21.42 4.58
CA THR A 107 9.82 21.95 4.01
C THR A 107 9.82 21.98 2.50
N ARG A 108 9.41 20.89 1.82
CA ARG A 108 9.52 20.76 0.36
C ARG A 108 8.32 21.35 -0.38
N ILE A 109 7.11 21.19 0.15
CA ILE A 109 5.88 21.67 -0.48
C ILE A 109 5.54 23.04 0.09
N GLY A 110 5.44 23.15 1.40
CA GLY A 110 5.12 24.39 2.10
C GLY A 110 6.24 25.43 2.04
N LYS A 111 7.49 25.00 1.80
CA LYS A 111 8.69 25.85 1.82
C LYS A 111 8.82 26.66 3.11
N VAL A 112 8.42 26.05 4.22
CA VAL A 112 8.48 26.63 5.55
C VAL A 112 9.80 26.24 6.19
N GLU A 113 10.50 27.21 6.75
CA GLU A 113 11.63 26.96 7.64
C GLU A 113 11.10 26.45 8.98
N LEU A 114 11.52 25.25 9.38
CA LEU A 114 11.01 24.61 10.57
C LEU A 114 11.96 24.84 11.74
N PRO A 115 11.42 25.13 12.95
CA PRO A 115 12.18 25.03 14.18
C PRO A 115 12.50 23.56 14.49
N GLU A 116 13.22 23.32 15.59
CA GLU A 116 13.39 21.96 16.10
C GLU A 116 12.03 21.31 16.36
N ILE A 117 11.81 20.14 15.74
CA ILE A 117 10.55 19.43 15.84
C ILE A 117 10.67 18.35 16.91
N SER A 118 9.78 18.40 17.89
CA SER A 118 9.67 17.36 18.91
C SER A 118 9.28 16.02 18.28
N PRO A 119 9.72 14.88 18.86
CA PRO A 119 9.29 13.56 18.43
C PRO A 119 7.76 13.44 18.43
N ILE A 120 7.23 12.74 17.44
CA ILE A 120 5.79 12.47 17.32
C ILE A 120 5.28 11.72 18.55
N LEU A 121 4.14 12.15 19.07
CA LEU A 121 3.49 11.45 20.19
C LEU A 121 2.77 10.20 19.66
N GLY A 122 3.18 9.05 20.17
CA GLY A 122 2.53 7.77 19.89
C GLY A 122 1.25 7.57 20.70
N SER A 123 0.37 6.70 20.20
CA SER A 123 -0.80 6.24 20.95
C SER A 123 -0.41 5.09 21.88
N LYS A 124 -0.94 5.10 23.11
CA LYS A 124 -0.79 3.98 24.04
C LYS A 124 -1.50 2.71 23.56
N HIS A 125 -2.64 2.87 22.89
CA HIS A 125 -3.42 1.78 22.31
C HIS A 125 -3.38 1.90 20.79
N ILE A 126 -2.76 0.93 20.14
CA ILE A 126 -2.51 0.96 18.68
C ILE A 126 -3.54 0.15 17.89
N TYR A 127 -4.36 -0.64 18.56
CA TYR A 127 -5.45 -1.43 18.00
C TYR A 127 -6.77 -1.11 18.69
N GLU A 128 -7.88 -1.57 18.11
CA GLU A 128 -9.23 -1.48 18.68
C GLU A 128 -9.72 -0.04 18.96
N TYR A 129 -9.11 0.96 18.31
CA TYR A 129 -9.46 2.38 18.50
C TYR A 129 -10.53 2.87 17.54
N ARG A 130 -10.80 2.12 16.45
CA ARG A 130 -11.67 2.59 15.36
C ARG A 130 -13.13 2.34 15.71
N ASN A 131 -13.90 3.42 15.80
CA ASN A 131 -15.31 3.42 16.16
C ASN A 131 -16.25 3.78 15.00
N LYS A 132 -15.73 4.03 13.79
CA LYS A 132 -16.52 4.26 12.58
C LYS A 132 -15.99 3.37 11.46
N LEU A 133 -16.89 2.55 10.91
CA LEU A 133 -16.61 1.68 9.76
C LEU A 133 -17.61 1.99 8.65
N GLU A 134 -17.15 1.84 7.42
CA GLU A 134 -17.98 1.95 6.23
C GLU A 134 -17.93 0.61 5.48
N PHE A 135 -19.08 0.01 5.24
CA PHE A 135 -19.20 -1.24 4.50
C PHE A 135 -19.88 -0.96 3.16
N THR A 136 -19.31 -1.47 2.10
CA THR A 136 -19.95 -1.46 0.80
C THR A 136 -20.91 -2.65 0.71
N CYS A 137 -22.18 -2.38 0.47
CA CYS A 137 -23.16 -3.42 0.19
C CYS A 137 -23.19 -3.73 -1.30
N SER A 138 -23.24 -5.01 -1.64
CA SER A 138 -23.31 -5.49 -3.02
C SER A 138 -24.25 -6.70 -3.10
N ASP A 139 -24.87 -6.88 -4.22
CA ASP A 139 -25.61 -8.11 -4.59
C ASP A 139 -24.66 -9.22 -5.10
N ARG A 140 -23.35 -8.94 -5.12
CA ARG A 140 -22.32 -9.86 -5.57
C ARG A 140 -21.42 -10.27 -4.42
N LYS A 141 -20.95 -11.51 -4.50
CA LYS A 141 -20.05 -12.08 -3.52
C LYS A 141 -18.71 -11.34 -3.53
N TRP A 142 -18.18 -11.02 -2.35
CA TRP A 142 -16.81 -10.53 -2.20
C TRP A 142 -15.85 -11.67 -2.50
N LEU A 143 -14.93 -11.44 -3.42
CA LEU A 143 -13.93 -12.43 -3.84
C LEU A 143 -12.55 -11.99 -3.37
N SER A 144 -11.87 -12.85 -2.60
CA SER A 144 -10.47 -12.63 -2.27
C SER A 144 -9.58 -12.85 -3.49
N TRP A 145 -8.39 -12.27 -3.45
CA TRP A 145 -7.37 -12.49 -4.50
C TRP A 145 -7.05 -13.97 -4.69
N ASP A 146 -6.94 -14.73 -3.61
CA ASP A 146 -6.63 -16.15 -3.66
C ASP A 146 -7.69 -16.95 -4.42
N VAL A 147 -8.97 -16.64 -4.21
CA VAL A 147 -10.08 -17.26 -4.95
C VAL A 147 -10.02 -16.94 -6.43
N ILE A 148 -9.74 -15.65 -6.76
CA ILE A 148 -9.63 -15.21 -8.17
C ILE A 148 -8.44 -15.87 -8.86
N HIS A 149 -7.29 -15.95 -8.20
CA HIS A 149 -6.09 -16.58 -8.75
C HIS A 149 -6.26 -18.09 -8.91
N ALA A 150 -6.80 -18.77 -7.91
CA ALA A 150 -7.05 -20.22 -7.98
C ALA A 150 -8.01 -20.59 -9.13
N ALA A 151 -8.94 -19.71 -9.47
CA ALA A 151 -9.86 -19.88 -10.59
C ALA A 151 -9.27 -19.49 -11.96
N GLY A 152 -8.04 -18.95 -11.99
CA GLY A 152 -7.42 -18.45 -13.24
C GLY A 152 -8.01 -17.16 -13.77
N GLY A 153 -8.69 -16.38 -12.94
CA GLY A 153 -9.24 -15.06 -13.25
C GLY A 153 -10.67 -14.84 -12.77
N ILE A 154 -11.08 -13.58 -12.69
CA ILE A 154 -12.40 -13.19 -12.17
C ILE A 154 -13.55 -13.73 -13.01
N ASP A 155 -13.35 -13.90 -14.32
CA ASP A 155 -14.40 -14.38 -15.24
C ASP A 155 -14.75 -15.87 -15.01
N ASN A 156 -13.88 -16.58 -14.31
CA ASN A 156 -14.03 -18.01 -14.00
C ASN A 156 -14.68 -18.26 -12.63
N VAL A 157 -15.00 -17.19 -11.88
CA VAL A 157 -15.58 -17.29 -10.55
C VAL A 157 -17.08 -16.90 -10.60
N ASP A 158 -17.93 -17.78 -10.06
CA ASP A 158 -19.33 -17.43 -9.86
C ASP A 158 -19.45 -16.48 -8.65
N ASN A 159 -19.72 -15.20 -8.94
CA ASN A 159 -19.88 -14.15 -7.94
C ASN A 159 -21.30 -13.61 -7.85
N ARG A 160 -22.27 -14.34 -8.44
CA ARG A 160 -23.64 -13.82 -8.66
C ARG A 160 -24.51 -13.74 -7.43
N TYR A 161 -24.18 -14.35 -6.34
CA TYR A 161 -24.97 -14.28 -5.10
C TYR A 161 -24.05 -14.34 -3.88
N GLY A 162 -24.16 -13.37 -3.01
CA GLY A 162 -23.45 -13.32 -1.74
C GLY A 162 -23.47 -11.92 -1.14
N LEU A 163 -23.44 -11.86 0.18
CA LEU A 163 -23.15 -10.62 0.90
C LEU A 163 -21.64 -10.38 0.82
N GLY A 164 -21.25 -9.18 0.43
CA GLY A 164 -19.88 -8.72 0.43
C GLY A 164 -19.41 -8.32 1.82
#